data_070855f14c0e77a57e7cf928ca3c2cb4
#
_entry.id   070855f14c0e77a57e7cf928ca3c2cb4
#
_cell.length_a   1.000
_cell.length_b   1.000
_cell.length_c   1.000
_cell.angle_alpha   90.00
_cell.angle_beta   90.00
_cell.angle_gamma   90.00
#
_symmetry.space_group_name_H-M   'P 1'
#
loop_
_entity.id
_entity.type
_entity.pdbx_description
1 polymer ?
#
loop_
_entity_poly.entity_id
_entity_poly.type
_entity_poly.pdbx_seq_one_letter_code
_entity_poly.pdbx_strand_id
1 'polypeptide(L)'
;MGYIFVSVVSGILFAILDGVINANPLAQRLYAVYKPIARTSINPLAGMAIDLAYGFVMAGVFLLLYNSLPGETGLLKGVSFAFLVWFFRVVMSAASQWVMFKVPMKALLYTLLAGLGEMLVLGILYGLVLQPAT
;
A
#
# COMPACT_ATOMS: atom_id res chain seq x y z
N MET A 1 -5.18 1.98 21.08
CA MET A 1 -3.78 2.14 20.73
C MET A 1 -3.56 3.48 20.08
N GLY A 2 -2.44 4.13 20.35
CA GLY A 2 -2.22 5.49 19.88
C GLY A 2 -1.92 5.61 18.40
N TYR A 3 -2.32 6.74 17.82
CA TYR A 3 -2.09 7.03 16.40
C TYR A 3 -0.60 6.90 16.01
N ILE A 4 0.29 7.47 16.84
CA ILE A 4 1.72 7.44 16.54
C ILE A 4 2.25 6.00 16.51
N PHE A 5 1.87 5.20 17.51
CA PHE A 5 2.30 3.81 17.58
C PHE A 5 1.82 3.01 16.35
N VAL A 6 0.54 3.12 16.02
CA VAL A 6 -0.03 2.39 14.88
C VAL A 6 0.58 2.89 13.58
N SER A 7 0.82 4.19 13.45
CA SER A 7 1.45 4.76 12.25
C SER A 7 2.85 4.20 12.04
N VAL A 8 3.66 4.12 13.10
CA VAL A 8 5.01 3.57 13.00
C VAL A 8 4.97 2.08 12.65
N VAL A 9 4.11 1.32 13.34
CA VAL A 9 3.96 -0.12 13.06
C VAL A 9 3.52 -0.35 11.61
N SER A 10 2.53 0.40 11.14
CA SER A 10 2.04 0.25 9.77
C SER A 10 3.10 0.67 8.74
N GLY A 11 3.89 1.69 9.04
CA GLY A 11 4.99 2.10 8.15
C GLY A 11 6.05 1.02 8.04
N ILE A 12 6.43 0.40 9.15
CA ILE A 12 7.38 -0.71 9.16
C ILE A 12 6.80 -1.90 8.40
N LEU A 13 5.53 -2.23 8.64
CA LEU A 13 4.85 -3.31 7.94
C LEU A 13 4.80 -3.03 6.44
N PHE A 14 4.51 -1.78 6.06
CA PHE A 14 4.50 -1.36 4.67
C PHE A 14 5.87 -1.61 4.02
N ALA A 15 6.96 -1.25 4.70
CA ALA A 15 8.31 -1.46 4.20
C ALA A 15 8.62 -2.95 4.01
N ILE A 16 8.23 -3.79 4.96
CA ILE A 16 8.41 -5.23 4.87
C ILE A 16 7.63 -5.81 3.69
N LEU A 17 6.37 -5.42 3.56
CA LEU A 17 5.52 -5.91 2.47
C LEU A 17 6.03 -5.45 1.11
N ASP A 18 6.44 -4.19 0.99
CA ASP A 18 7.04 -3.69 -0.26
C ASP A 18 8.29 -4.49 -0.63
N GLY A 19 9.14 -4.78 0.35
CA GLY A 19 10.34 -5.59 0.12
C GLY A 19 9.98 -6.98 -0.39
N VAL A 20 9.04 -7.66 0.28
CA VAL A 20 8.61 -9.00 -0.12
C VAL A 20 7.97 -8.99 -1.50
N ILE A 21 7.09 -8.02 -1.76
CA ILE A 21 6.36 -7.94 -3.04
C ILE A 21 7.32 -7.68 -4.21
N ASN A 22 8.32 -6.81 -4.02
CA ASN A 22 9.18 -6.36 -5.12
C ASN A 22 10.49 -7.12 -5.23
N ALA A 23 10.95 -7.77 -4.17
CA ALA A 23 12.26 -8.44 -4.16
C ALA A 23 12.21 -9.93 -4.49
N ASN A 24 11.02 -10.53 -4.60
CA ASN A 24 10.92 -11.96 -4.90
C ASN A 24 11.23 -12.23 -6.40
N PRO A 25 11.65 -13.47 -6.75
CA PRO A 25 12.04 -13.76 -8.12
C PRO A 25 10.95 -13.53 -9.17
N LEU A 26 9.69 -13.78 -8.81
CA LEU A 26 8.56 -13.55 -9.72
C LEU A 26 8.42 -12.06 -10.05
N ALA A 27 8.49 -11.21 -9.02
CA ALA A 27 8.41 -9.76 -9.21
C ALA A 27 9.57 -9.25 -10.07
N GLN A 28 10.78 -9.73 -9.79
CA GLN A 28 11.95 -9.32 -10.57
C GLN A 28 11.80 -9.69 -12.04
N ARG A 29 11.22 -10.86 -12.32
CA ARG A 29 10.97 -11.29 -13.70
C ARG A 29 9.91 -10.44 -14.37
N LEU A 30 8.79 -10.20 -13.68
CA LEU A 30 7.67 -9.44 -14.25
C LEU A 30 8.02 -7.96 -14.43
N TYR A 31 8.84 -7.40 -13.52
CA TYR A 31 9.22 -5.99 -13.57
C TYR A 31 10.52 -5.73 -14.33
N ALA A 32 11.03 -6.73 -15.05
CA ALA A 32 12.24 -6.55 -15.85
C ALA A 32 12.10 -5.42 -16.87
N VAL A 33 10.88 -5.13 -17.32
CA VAL A 33 10.59 -4.02 -18.22
C VAL A 33 11.05 -2.67 -17.68
N TYR A 34 11.14 -2.54 -16.35
CA TYR A 34 11.58 -1.28 -15.72
C TYR A 34 13.10 -1.14 -15.60
N LYS A 35 13.88 -2.18 -15.93
CA LYS A 35 15.34 -2.13 -15.78
C LYS A 35 16.00 -0.95 -16.47
N PRO A 36 15.59 -0.56 -17.71
CA PRO A 36 16.22 0.57 -18.38
C PRO A 36 16.12 1.90 -17.62
N ILE A 37 15.11 2.05 -16.78
CA ILE A 37 14.87 3.29 -16.01
C ILE A 37 15.13 3.12 -14.52
N ALA A 38 15.46 1.91 -14.07
CA ALA A 38 15.73 1.66 -12.66
C ALA A 38 17.10 2.22 -12.27
N ARG A 39 17.18 2.75 -11.05
CA ARG A 39 18.45 3.21 -10.50
C ARG A 39 19.37 2.02 -10.26
N THR A 40 20.67 2.23 -10.47
CA THR A 40 21.67 1.20 -10.24
C THR A 40 21.86 0.90 -8.75
N SER A 41 21.58 1.90 -7.89
CA SER A 41 21.58 1.71 -6.45
C SER A 41 20.39 2.42 -5.84
N ILE A 42 19.79 1.81 -4.82
CA ILE A 42 18.64 2.35 -4.11
C ILE A 42 19.09 2.73 -2.71
N ASN A 43 18.72 3.94 -2.27
CA ASN A 43 18.99 4.37 -0.91
C ASN A 43 17.93 3.76 0.03
N PRO A 44 18.30 2.77 0.87
CA PRO A 44 17.31 2.13 1.74
C PRO A 44 16.72 3.08 2.78
N LEU A 45 17.49 4.07 3.24
CA LEU A 45 16.97 5.03 4.22
C LEU A 45 15.86 5.89 3.60
N ALA A 46 16.03 6.31 2.34
CA ALA A 46 15.00 7.08 1.65
C ALA A 46 13.72 6.26 1.49
N GLY A 47 13.85 4.98 1.10
CA GLY A 47 12.71 4.09 0.97
C GLY A 47 11.97 3.88 2.28
N MET A 48 12.72 3.65 3.38
CA MET A 48 12.12 3.49 4.70
C MET A 48 11.42 4.75 5.17
N ALA A 49 12.02 5.93 4.91
CA ALA A 49 11.41 7.20 5.28
C ALA A 49 10.08 7.41 4.54
N ILE A 50 10.02 7.06 3.26
CA ILE A 50 8.79 7.15 2.48
C ILE A 50 7.72 6.21 3.03
N ASP A 51 8.09 4.97 3.36
CA ASP A 51 7.15 3.99 3.88
C ASP A 51 6.62 4.39 5.26
N LEU A 52 7.47 4.97 6.11
CA LEU A 52 7.03 5.51 7.40
C LEU A 52 6.05 6.68 7.18
N ALA A 53 6.37 7.57 6.25
CA ALA A 53 5.46 8.66 5.90
C ALA A 53 4.11 8.13 5.41
N TYR A 54 4.12 7.08 4.59
CA TYR A 54 2.89 6.41 4.16
C TYR A 54 2.10 5.90 5.36
N GLY A 55 2.78 5.28 6.34
CA GLY A 55 2.12 4.79 7.55
C GLY A 55 1.36 5.88 8.28
N PHE A 56 2.01 7.04 8.48
CA PHE A 56 1.37 8.18 9.13
C PHE A 56 0.22 8.74 8.31
N VAL A 57 0.41 8.91 7.02
CA VAL A 57 -0.62 9.47 6.13
C VAL A 57 -1.81 8.53 6.05
N MET A 58 -1.56 7.24 5.83
CA MET A 58 -2.64 6.26 5.70
C MET A 58 -3.44 6.12 6.99
N ALA A 59 -2.77 6.06 8.13
CA ALA A 59 -3.45 6.00 9.42
C ALA A 59 -4.28 7.25 9.67
N GLY A 60 -3.74 8.43 9.32
CA GLY A 60 -4.46 9.69 9.45
C GLY A 60 -5.68 9.76 8.56
N VAL A 61 -5.55 9.34 7.32
CA VAL A 61 -6.67 9.31 6.37
C VAL A 61 -7.74 8.32 6.83
N PHE A 62 -7.32 7.16 7.35
CA PHE A 62 -8.28 6.20 7.90
C PHE A 62 -9.12 6.82 9.03
N LEU A 63 -8.46 7.53 9.95
CA LEU A 63 -9.17 8.19 11.04
C LEU A 63 -10.10 9.29 10.54
N LEU A 64 -9.64 10.09 9.58
CA LEU A 64 -10.46 11.16 9.01
C LEU A 64 -11.73 10.62 8.32
N LEU A 65 -11.61 9.48 7.67
CA LEU A 65 -12.71 8.88 6.93
C LEU A 65 -13.51 7.88 7.75
N TYR A 66 -13.11 7.60 8.97
CA TYR A 66 -13.67 6.51 9.77
C TYR A 66 -15.19 6.46 9.76
N ASN A 67 -15.84 7.59 10.04
CA ASN A 67 -17.30 7.64 10.10
C ASN A 67 -17.97 7.55 8.75
N SER A 68 -17.25 7.83 7.68
CA SER A 68 -17.78 7.78 6.30
C SER A 68 -17.55 6.42 5.64
N LEU A 69 -16.69 5.57 6.20
CA LEU A 69 -16.40 4.27 5.62
C LEU A 69 -17.56 3.31 5.82
N PRO A 70 -17.91 2.53 4.77
CA PRO A 70 -18.95 1.51 4.91
C PRO A 70 -18.57 0.45 5.93
N GLY A 71 -19.54 -0.04 6.68
CA GLY A 71 -19.35 -1.12 7.64
C GLY A 71 -19.72 -0.71 9.04
N GLU A 72 -20.21 -1.66 9.82
CA GLU A 72 -20.65 -1.43 11.20
C GLU A 72 -19.53 -1.65 12.21
N THR A 73 -18.52 -2.44 11.85
CA THR A 73 -17.40 -2.75 12.74
C THR A 73 -16.11 -2.10 12.22
N GLY A 74 -15.13 -1.97 13.10
CA GLY A 74 -13.81 -1.48 12.72
C GLY A 74 -13.18 -2.32 11.63
N LEU A 75 -13.33 -3.65 11.72
CA LEU A 75 -12.79 -4.56 10.70
C LEU A 75 -13.41 -4.29 9.32
N LEU A 76 -14.73 -4.15 9.26
CA LEU A 76 -15.41 -3.86 7.98
C LEU A 76 -14.97 -2.50 7.42
N LYS A 77 -14.80 -1.50 8.28
CA LYS A 77 -14.29 -0.19 7.87
C LYS A 77 -12.86 -0.29 7.35
N GLY A 78 -12.03 -1.11 7.98
CA GLY A 78 -10.66 -1.35 7.53
C GLY A 78 -10.61 -2.00 6.16
N VAL A 79 -11.44 -3.00 5.92
CA VAL A 79 -11.52 -3.65 4.61
C VAL A 79 -12.03 -2.68 3.54
N SER A 80 -13.05 -1.88 3.87
CA SER A 80 -13.58 -0.86 2.94
C SER A 80 -12.51 0.17 2.60
N PHE A 81 -11.75 0.60 3.59
CA PHE A 81 -10.64 1.52 3.39
C PHE A 81 -9.57 0.91 2.49
N ALA A 82 -9.28 -0.38 2.68
CA ALA A 82 -8.30 -1.09 1.87
C ALA A 82 -8.67 -1.07 0.39
N PHE A 83 -9.95 -1.35 0.06
CA PHE A 83 -10.41 -1.29 -1.32
C PHE A 83 -10.38 0.13 -1.89
N LEU A 84 -10.73 1.12 -1.07
CA LEU A 84 -10.70 2.52 -1.50
C LEU A 84 -9.29 2.97 -1.86
N VAL A 85 -8.32 2.73 -0.98
CA VAL A 85 -6.94 3.15 -1.23
C VAL A 85 -6.28 2.29 -2.31
N TRP A 86 -6.66 1.03 -2.42
CA TRP A 86 -6.19 0.18 -3.50
C TRP A 86 -6.61 0.76 -4.85
N PHE A 87 -7.87 1.16 -4.97
CA PHE A 87 -8.36 1.77 -6.20
C PHE A 87 -7.58 3.03 -6.55
N PHE A 88 -7.47 3.97 -5.61
CA PHE A 88 -6.82 5.24 -5.91
C PHE A 88 -5.31 5.11 -6.07
N ARG A 89 -4.67 4.29 -5.26
CA ARG A 89 -3.22 4.17 -5.28
C ARG A 89 -2.71 3.21 -6.34
N VAL A 90 -3.37 2.09 -6.50
CA VAL A 90 -2.86 0.98 -7.32
C VAL A 90 -3.55 0.90 -8.67
N VAL A 91 -4.88 0.83 -8.69
CA VAL A 91 -5.63 0.64 -9.93
C VAL A 91 -5.45 1.82 -10.88
N MET A 92 -5.58 3.04 -10.37
CA MET A 92 -5.40 4.24 -11.20
C MET A 92 -3.99 4.36 -11.72
N SER A 93 -2.99 4.03 -10.89
CA SER A 93 -1.60 4.05 -11.31
C SER A 93 -1.31 3.00 -12.39
N ALA A 94 -1.81 1.78 -12.22
CA ALA A 94 -1.65 0.72 -13.20
C ALA A 94 -2.33 1.07 -14.53
N ALA A 95 -3.52 1.65 -14.47
CA ALA A 95 -4.22 2.10 -15.67
C ALA A 95 -3.41 3.17 -16.41
N SER A 96 -2.84 4.12 -15.69
CA SER A 96 -2.00 5.17 -16.28
C SER A 96 -0.76 4.58 -16.94
N GLN A 97 -0.12 3.62 -16.30
CA GLN A 97 1.05 2.96 -16.89
C GLN A 97 0.69 2.19 -18.15
N TRP A 98 -0.46 1.52 -18.14
CA TRP A 98 -0.91 0.78 -19.32
C TRP A 98 -1.11 1.71 -20.53
N VAL A 99 -1.66 2.90 -20.28
CA VAL A 99 -1.88 3.88 -21.35
C VAL A 99 -0.59 4.51 -21.84
N MET A 100 0.35 4.82 -20.92
CA MET A 100 1.53 5.62 -21.23
C MET A 100 2.76 4.82 -21.59
N PHE A 101 2.85 3.58 -21.14
CA PHE A 101 4.06 2.77 -21.31
C PHE A 101 3.75 1.38 -21.86
N LYS A 102 4.79 0.78 -22.47
CA LYS A 102 4.69 -0.60 -22.96
C LYS A 102 4.99 -1.55 -21.80
N VAL A 103 4.03 -1.74 -20.92
CA VAL A 103 4.18 -2.63 -19.76
C VAL A 103 3.39 -3.90 -20.01
N PRO A 104 3.99 -5.09 -19.83
CA PRO A 104 3.27 -6.35 -20.01
C PRO A 104 2.07 -6.47 -19.07
N MET A 105 0.98 -7.03 -19.56
CA MET A 105 -0.22 -7.23 -18.75
C MET A 105 0.07 -8.06 -17.51
N LYS A 106 0.97 -9.03 -17.60
CA LYS A 106 1.35 -9.85 -16.44
C LYS A 106 1.92 -9.01 -15.30
N ALA A 107 2.76 -8.02 -15.62
CA ALA A 107 3.32 -7.12 -14.61
C ALA A 107 2.22 -6.27 -13.96
N LEU A 108 1.28 -5.76 -14.74
CA LEU A 108 0.17 -4.97 -14.23
C LEU A 108 -0.75 -5.81 -13.35
N LEU A 109 -1.06 -7.04 -13.77
CA LEU A 109 -1.88 -7.95 -12.96
C LEU A 109 -1.21 -8.26 -11.62
N TYR A 110 0.11 -8.51 -11.63
CA TYR A 110 0.86 -8.72 -10.39
C TYR A 110 0.75 -7.50 -9.48
N THR A 111 0.95 -6.30 -10.04
CA THR A 111 0.83 -5.05 -9.29
C THR A 111 -0.55 -4.90 -8.67
N LEU A 112 -1.61 -5.18 -9.42
CA LEU A 112 -2.98 -5.08 -8.93
C LEU A 112 -3.24 -6.04 -7.78
N LEU A 113 -2.85 -7.30 -7.93
CA LEU A 113 -3.12 -8.33 -6.93
C LEU A 113 -2.25 -8.16 -5.69
N ALA A 114 -0.95 -7.90 -5.87
CA ALA A 114 -0.04 -7.69 -4.75
C ALA A 114 -0.41 -6.42 -3.97
N GLY A 115 -0.77 -5.36 -4.68
CA GLY A 115 -1.20 -4.11 -4.06
C GLY A 115 -2.49 -4.27 -3.27
N LEU A 116 -3.43 -5.07 -3.77
CA LEU A 116 -4.66 -5.36 -3.03
C LEU A 116 -4.33 -6.10 -1.73
N GLY A 117 -3.47 -7.13 -1.78
CA GLY A 117 -3.05 -7.85 -0.60
C GLY A 117 -2.39 -6.94 0.43
N GLU A 118 -1.49 -6.08 -0.01
CA GLU A 118 -0.80 -5.12 0.85
C GLU A 118 -1.79 -4.16 1.52
N MET A 119 -2.71 -3.60 0.74
CA MET A 119 -3.70 -2.66 1.29
C MET A 119 -4.67 -3.36 2.24
N LEU A 120 -5.05 -4.61 1.97
CA LEU A 120 -5.89 -5.37 2.87
C LEU A 120 -5.21 -5.61 4.21
N VAL A 121 -3.92 -5.96 4.22
CA VAL A 121 -3.17 -6.15 5.46
C VAL A 121 -3.18 -4.87 6.29
N LEU A 122 -2.87 -3.73 5.68
CA LEU A 122 -2.85 -2.46 6.37
C LEU A 122 -4.25 -2.02 6.82
N GLY A 123 -5.25 -2.17 5.97
CA GLY A 123 -6.63 -1.82 6.30
C GLY A 123 -7.17 -2.64 7.46
N ILE A 124 -6.88 -3.94 7.48
CA ILE A 124 -7.28 -4.81 8.58
C ILE A 124 -6.58 -4.38 9.87
N LEU A 125 -5.28 -4.07 9.80
CA LEU A 125 -4.55 -3.57 10.96
C LEU A 125 -5.22 -2.32 11.53
N TYR A 126 -5.50 -1.34 10.68
CA TYR A 126 -6.15 -0.10 11.13
C TYR A 126 -7.54 -0.37 11.70
N GLY A 127 -8.31 -1.22 11.04
CA GLY A 127 -9.67 -1.54 11.49
C GLY A 127 -9.71 -2.21 12.84
N LEU A 128 -8.70 -3.02 13.16
CA LEU A 128 -8.65 -3.74 14.43
C LEU A 128 -8.11 -2.89 15.57
N VAL A 129 -7.14 -1.99 15.30
CA VAL A 129 -6.41 -1.34 16.39
C VAL A 129 -6.47 0.18 16.39
N LEU A 130 -6.97 0.81 15.34
CA LEU A 130 -7.01 2.26 15.22
C LEU A 130 -8.44 2.74 15.12
N GLN A 131 -8.89 3.45 16.17
CA GLN A 131 -10.24 4.01 16.21
C GLN A 131 -10.16 5.47 16.66
N PRO A 132 -11.03 6.33 16.13
CA PRO A 132 -11.03 7.72 16.56
C PRO A 132 -11.45 7.83 18.02
N ALA A 133 -10.89 8.81 18.71
CA ALA A 133 -11.35 9.16 20.04
C ALA A 133 -12.72 9.83 19.89
N THR A 134 -13.71 9.31 20.58
CA THR A 134 -15.08 9.85 20.52
C THR A 134 -15.33 10.85 21.63
#